data_f5da55c4ddee261b76d79f627e7f1330
#
_entry.id   f5da55c4ddee261b76d79f627e7f1330
#
_cell.length_a   1.000
_cell.length_b   1.000
_cell.length_c   1.000
_cell.angle_alpha   90.00
_cell.angle_beta   90.00
_cell.angle_gamma   90.00
#
_symmetry.space_group_name_H-M   'P 1'
#
loop_
_entity.id
_entity.type
_entity.pdbx_description
1 polymer ?
#
loop_
_entity_poly.entity_id
_entity_poly.type
_entity_poly.pdbx_seq_one_letter_code
_entity_poly.pdbx_strand_id
1 'polypeptide(L)'
;MKEIKILSILFIIFTFGFVQNSQSANEVYQDRLYESVALRGDILAPYYNIPINEIFMYAYHDSTKTWTMIPFQIDEMAYSEDPFSPGAFQDFYFIPDNGWLDLRDELVFMVRDLGDEAPKSNWIDNEEAKNYQRLEIMVYDPKDRQHRAYGYLFRSSTIRDEIPSPYGFSFDPTNHIVGTNFYSVRLSKSNGLIEDVIVKPPFGSGVDIFDTQKLRFIGVFDLGIITIAIGKNGSQAANERDNLYVYNENDVDNYHLWYTPKPVVRLIREVRQTIRFGQFVMDETAFYVKTKFYPFSGTIGGGAELDPETLKKEFNMEEDIYVHLEVLRQSWDFSSAADGMKFFNRQNQNIVIDGMPDQVNKTVQTPIKEWTLTTGNQGSMFSHVEFDDTTWQNVELYFYDDKTGGQGDGTYIEGGDTGDSVSYGDQGILFQSHTDDSVSLKLNFTAYFLPGNLAQSEGEKLAYWVENPVSISSQAESYSTQAVLKNIVEPPKNYKLYQNYPNPFNNSTVISFALPENQKATLKIYDNNGRVVTQLANDVFKAGVHHIRWDGTDDRNRSVASGVYFYEFRVKDNSSVKKLILLR
;
A
#
# COMPACT_ATOMS: atom_id res chain seq x y z
N MET A 1 -43.73 54.88 34.57
CA MET A 1 -42.63 54.01 35.02
C MET A 1 -43.03 52.59 34.69
N LYS A 2 -42.49 52.05 33.61
CA LYS A 2 -42.63 50.65 33.24
C LYS A 2 -41.24 50.06 33.26
N GLU A 3 -41.01 49.10 34.15
CA GLU A 3 -39.76 48.34 34.27
C GLU A 3 -39.60 47.45 33.06
N ILE A 4 -38.45 47.56 32.38
CA ILE A 4 -38.04 46.66 31.34
C ILE A 4 -37.19 45.58 32.03
N LYS A 5 -37.72 44.35 32.07
CA LYS A 5 -36.94 43.16 32.46
C LYS A 5 -36.05 42.76 31.31
N ILE A 6 -34.75 42.92 31.50
CA ILE A 6 -33.75 42.39 30.60
C ILE A 6 -33.60 40.88 30.90
N LEU A 7 -34.00 40.07 29.94
CA LEU A 7 -33.80 38.62 29.95
C LEU A 7 -32.37 38.32 29.45
N SER A 8 -31.49 38.03 30.38
CA SER A 8 -30.13 37.58 30.05
C SER A 8 -30.21 36.17 29.49
N ILE A 9 -30.04 36.01 28.17
CA ILE A 9 -29.85 34.73 27.52
C ILE A 9 -28.38 34.33 27.77
N LEU A 10 -28.19 33.37 28.64
CA LEU A 10 -26.88 32.72 28.86
C LEU A 10 -26.60 31.83 27.65
N PHE A 11 -25.77 32.31 26.73
CA PHE A 11 -25.16 31.44 25.71
C PHE A 11 -24.14 30.57 26.41
N ILE A 12 -24.51 29.33 26.70
CA ILE A 12 -23.52 28.29 27.05
C ILE A 12 -22.85 27.87 25.74
N ILE A 13 -21.73 28.50 25.46
CA ILE A 13 -20.78 28.00 24.47
C ILE A 13 -20.20 26.71 25.05
N PHE A 14 -20.72 25.57 24.60
CA PHE A 14 -20.01 24.32 24.69
C PHE A 14 -18.80 24.43 23.76
N THR A 15 -17.73 25.01 24.24
CA THR A 15 -16.41 24.71 23.72
C THR A 15 -16.19 23.23 24.03
N PHE A 16 -16.41 22.39 23.03
CA PHE A 16 -15.73 21.11 23.00
C PHE A 16 -14.24 21.45 23.00
N GLY A 17 -13.69 21.48 24.18
CA GLY A 17 -12.25 21.45 24.34
C GLY A 17 -11.80 20.12 23.74
N PHE A 18 -11.33 20.16 22.49
CA PHE A 18 -10.25 19.27 22.14
C PHE A 18 -9.23 19.46 23.25
N VAL A 19 -9.01 18.43 24.03
CA VAL A 19 -7.82 18.35 24.86
C VAL A 19 -6.67 18.31 23.85
N GLN A 20 -6.29 19.49 23.36
CA GLN A 20 -4.93 19.68 22.92
C GLN A 20 -4.10 19.45 24.17
N ASN A 21 -3.63 18.22 24.34
CA ASN A 21 -2.42 18.04 25.08
C ASN A 21 -1.42 18.99 24.44
N SER A 22 -1.08 20.05 25.13
CA SER A 22 -0.06 21.01 24.74
C SER A 22 1.31 20.35 24.96
N GLN A 23 1.56 19.26 24.25
CA GLN A 23 2.88 18.68 24.10
C GLN A 23 3.54 19.45 22.96
N SER A 24 4.83 19.73 23.08
CA SER A 24 5.63 20.22 21.98
C SER A 24 5.67 19.11 20.92
N ALA A 25 4.66 19.06 20.09
CA ALA A 25 4.54 18.07 19.06
C ALA A 25 5.63 18.32 18.04
N ASN A 26 6.31 17.27 17.64
CA ASN A 26 7.27 17.30 16.57
C ASN A 26 6.56 17.73 15.27
N GLU A 27 7.20 18.60 14.49
CA GLU A 27 6.57 19.23 13.33
C GLU A 27 6.14 18.20 12.27
N VAL A 28 6.86 17.08 12.12
CA VAL A 28 6.51 16.02 11.15
C VAL A 28 5.13 15.44 11.39
N TYR A 29 4.82 15.00 12.60
CA TYR A 29 3.53 14.34 12.82
C TYR A 29 2.37 15.32 12.97
N GLN A 30 2.63 16.61 13.15
CA GLN A 30 1.59 17.65 13.03
C GLN A 30 1.21 17.89 11.58
N ASP A 31 2.19 17.89 10.68
CA ASP A 31 1.96 18.14 9.27
C ASP A 31 1.45 16.89 8.52
N ARG A 32 1.88 15.68 8.92
CA ARG A 32 1.60 14.41 8.24
C ARG A 32 0.67 13.50 9.03
N LEU A 33 -0.40 14.06 9.58
CA LEU A 33 -1.33 13.38 10.49
C LEU A 33 -2.00 12.14 9.91
N TYR A 34 -2.15 12.07 8.61
CA TYR A 34 -2.88 11.02 7.91
C TYR A 34 -1.97 9.99 7.25
N GLU A 35 -0.66 10.19 7.32
CA GLU A 35 0.32 9.31 6.68
C GLU A 35 0.58 8.07 7.53
N SER A 36 0.56 6.92 6.88
CA SER A 36 0.94 5.64 7.44
C SER A 36 2.37 5.26 7.04
N VAL A 37 3.03 4.49 7.89
CA VAL A 37 4.37 3.96 7.64
C VAL A 37 4.30 2.45 7.67
N ALA A 38 4.87 1.80 6.68
CA ALA A 38 5.09 0.36 6.64
C ALA A 38 6.59 0.09 6.47
N LEU A 39 7.21 -0.51 7.46
CA LEU A 39 8.63 -0.80 7.51
C LEU A 39 8.90 -2.26 7.24
N ARG A 40 9.91 -2.52 6.43
CA ARG A 40 10.33 -3.85 6.03
C ARG A 40 11.85 -3.92 5.92
N GLY A 41 12.40 -5.13 5.99
CA GLY A 41 13.78 -5.38 5.67
C GLY A 41 14.78 -4.94 6.74
N ASP A 42 15.96 -4.53 6.31
CA ASP A 42 17.14 -4.29 7.17
C ASP A 42 16.92 -3.26 8.29
N ILE A 43 15.92 -2.40 8.17
CA ILE A 43 15.55 -1.44 9.22
C ILE A 43 15.17 -2.16 10.51
N LEU A 44 14.51 -3.32 10.41
CA LEU A 44 14.07 -4.15 11.53
C LEU A 44 15.07 -5.24 11.93
N ALA A 45 16.21 -5.34 11.25
CA ALA A 45 17.20 -6.41 11.44
C ALA A 45 17.63 -6.65 12.91
N PRO A 46 17.79 -5.63 13.78
CA PRO A 46 18.08 -5.86 15.19
C PRO A 46 17.02 -6.64 15.96
N TYR A 47 15.80 -6.74 15.42
CA TYR A 47 14.65 -7.42 16.01
C TYR A 47 14.29 -8.75 15.32
N TYR A 48 15.05 -9.18 14.32
CA TYR A 48 14.79 -10.48 13.70
C TYR A 48 14.95 -11.64 14.67
N ASN A 49 14.11 -12.65 14.50
CA ASN A 49 14.01 -13.83 15.36
C ASN A 49 13.56 -13.50 16.79
N ILE A 50 12.82 -12.40 17.00
CA ILE A 50 12.10 -12.11 18.23
C ILE A 50 10.63 -12.50 18.00
N PRO A 51 9.99 -13.19 18.96
CA PRO A 51 8.56 -13.44 18.88
C PRO A 51 7.79 -12.13 18.73
N ILE A 52 6.86 -12.04 17.79
CA ILE A 52 6.14 -10.79 17.52
C ILE A 52 5.30 -10.33 18.74
N ASN A 53 4.87 -11.25 19.58
CA ASN A 53 4.15 -10.95 20.82
C ASN A 53 5.05 -10.46 21.98
N GLU A 54 6.37 -10.40 21.78
CA GLU A 54 7.33 -9.78 22.70
C GLU A 54 7.77 -8.39 22.23
N ILE A 55 7.24 -7.88 21.09
CA ILE A 55 7.62 -6.60 20.49
C ILE A 55 6.54 -5.58 20.75
N PHE A 56 6.92 -4.43 21.31
CA PHE A 56 6.02 -3.33 21.63
C PHE A 56 6.58 -2.01 21.13
N MET A 57 5.71 -1.13 20.63
CA MET A 57 6.10 0.18 20.10
C MET A 57 5.62 1.30 21.02
N TYR A 58 6.52 2.24 21.30
CA TYR A 58 6.26 3.39 22.16
C TYR A 58 6.70 4.69 21.51
N ALA A 59 6.02 5.77 21.90
CA ALA A 59 6.43 7.14 21.67
C ALA A 59 6.90 7.76 22.99
N TYR A 60 7.94 8.59 22.93
CA TYR A 60 8.41 9.38 24.05
C TYR A 60 7.89 10.80 23.95
N HIS A 61 7.51 11.40 25.07
CA HIS A 61 7.03 12.77 25.15
C HIS A 61 7.97 13.60 26.03
N ASP A 62 8.75 14.46 25.41
CA ASP A 62 9.79 15.22 26.12
C ASP A 62 9.24 16.23 27.12
N SER A 63 8.07 16.80 26.87
CA SER A 63 7.41 17.76 27.75
C SER A 63 7.00 17.15 29.11
N THR A 64 6.58 15.89 29.10
CA THR A 64 6.16 15.14 30.31
C THR A 64 7.19 14.14 30.78
N LYS A 65 8.22 13.86 29.98
CA LYS A 65 9.23 12.81 30.18
C LYS A 65 8.62 11.41 30.32
N THR A 66 7.53 11.16 29.62
CA THR A 66 6.77 9.90 29.70
C THR A 66 6.82 9.12 28.40
N TRP A 67 6.58 7.82 28.50
CA TRP A 67 6.39 6.91 27.42
C TRP A 67 4.92 6.55 27.27
N THR A 68 4.44 6.46 26.03
CA THR A 68 3.10 5.99 25.70
C THR A 68 3.21 4.87 24.68
N MET A 69 2.58 3.73 24.94
CA MET A 69 2.45 2.68 23.92
C MET A 69 1.56 3.22 22.79
N ILE A 70 2.03 3.10 21.57
CA ILE A 70 1.30 3.60 20.39
C ILE A 70 0.70 2.45 19.59
N PRO A 71 -0.34 2.72 18.79
CA PRO A 71 -0.89 1.74 17.86
C PRO A 71 0.15 1.29 16.84
N PHE A 72 0.33 -0.01 16.72
CA PHE A 72 1.17 -0.61 15.68
C PHE A 72 0.65 -1.99 15.32
N GLN A 73 1.12 -2.51 14.21
CA GLN A 73 0.77 -3.83 13.71
C GLN A 73 2.01 -4.45 13.06
N ILE A 74 2.21 -5.73 13.29
CA ILE A 74 3.19 -6.52 12.54
C ILE A 74 2.39 -7.47 11.66
N ASP A 75 2.52 -7.29 10.34
CA ASP A 75 1.91 -8.18 9.36
C ASP A 75 2.93 -9.26 9.00
N GLU A 76 2.66 -10.48 9.43
CA GLU A 76 3.44 -11.65 9.05
C GLU A 76 3.17 -12.02 7.60
N MET A 77 4.23 -12.38 6.89
CA MET A 77 4.14 -12.80 5.50
C MET A 77 4.86 -14.11 5.27
N ALA A 78 4.16 -15.09 4.73
CA ALA A 78 4.76 -16.33 4.30
C ALA A 78 5.12 -16.29 2.82
N TYR A 79 6.29 -16.86 2.48
CA TYR A 79 6.65 -17.13 1.10
C TYR A 79 6.14 -18.52 0.74
N SER A 80 5.13 -18.57 -0.11
CA SER A 80 4.46 -19.80 -0.49
C SER A 80 4.20 -19.84 -1.99
N GLU A 81 3.88 -21.02 -2.48
CA GLU A 81 3.36 -21.17 -3.83
C GLU A 81 2.06 -20.39 -3.96
N ASP A 82 1.94 -19.63 -5.03
CA ASP A 82 0.71 -18.90 -5.31
C ASP A 82 -0.44 -19.90 -5.52
N PRO A 83 -1.46 -19.92 -4.65
CA PRO A 83 -2.57 -20.83 -4.82
C PRO A 83 -3.39 -20.61 -6.10
N PHE A 84 -3.12 -19.49 -6.81
CA PHE A 84 -3.82 -19.11 -8.04
C PHE A 84 -2.96 -19.27 -9.29
N SER A 85 -1.66 -19.44 -9.12
CA SER A 85 -0.70 -19.64 -10.20
C SER A 85 0.25 -20.76 -9.79
N PRO A 86 -0.14 -22.03 -9.96
CA PRO A 86 0.70 -23.16 -9.59
C PRO A 86 2.10 -23.08 -10.22
N GLY A 87 3.10 -23.20 -9.39
CA GLY A 87 4.52 -23.04 -9.77
C GLY A 87 5.07 -21.63 -9.62
N ALA A 88 4.24 -20.62 -9.41
CA ALA A 88 4.67 -19.28 -8.99
C ALA A 88 4.73 -19.18 -7.47
N PHE A 89 5.70 -18.41 -6.97
CA PHE A 89 5.87 -18.16 -5.53
C PHE A 89 5.86 -16.67 -5.25
N GLN A 90 5.14 -16.27 -4.21
CA GLN A 90 5.08 -14.88 -3.75
C GLN A 90 4.90 -14.77 -2.24
N ASP A 91 5.03 -13.56 -1.72
CA ASP A 91 4.77 -13.25 -0.32
C ASP A 91 3.28 -13.08 -0.06
N PHE A 92 2.74 -13.81 0.90
CA PHE A 92 1.33 -13.74 1.32
C PHE A 92 1.19 -13.20 2.73
N TYR A 93 0.28 -12.24 2.92
CA TYR A 93 -0.07 -11.69 4.23
C TYR A 93 -1.03 -12.57 5.05
N PHE A 94 -1.68 -13.55 4.43
CA PHE A 94 -2.76 -14.32 5.06
C PHE A 94 -2.35 -15.69 5.54
N ILE A 95 -1.11 -16.05 5.31
CA ILE A 95 -0.53 -17.29 5.81
C ILE A 95 0.36 -16.90 6.97
N PRO A 96 -0.09 -17.09 8.24
CA PRO A 96 0.79 -16.87 9.38
C PRO A 96 2.03 -17.73 9.19
N ASP A 97 3.20 -17.08 9.21
CA ASP A 97 4.44 -17.78 8.96
C ASP A 97 4.89 -18.56 10.21
N ASN A 98 5.43 -17.90 11.18
CA ASN A 98 6.10 -18.58 12.28
C ASN A 98 5.97 -17.88 13.64
N GLY A 99 5.33 -16.72 13.71
CA GLY A 99 5.16 -15.90 14.91
C GLY A 99 6.44 -15.20 15.38
N TRP A 100 7.44 -15.08 14.49
CA TRP A 100 8.73 -14.43 14.77
C TRP A 100 9.00 -13.39 13.71
N LEU A 101 9.38 -12.18 14.12
CA LEU A 101 9.73 -11.13 13.18
C LEU A 101 10.87 -11.55 12.26
N ASP A 102 10.66 -11.46 10.96
CA ASP A 102 11.67 -11.75 9.95
C ASP A 102 11.76 -10.68 8.85
N LEU A 103 12.57 -10.92 7.84
CA LEU A 103 12.84 -9.97 6.75
C LEU A 103 11.61 -9.65 5.89
N ARG A 104 10.62 -10.54 5.86
CA ARG A 104 9.41 -10.42 5.04
C ARG A 104 8.33 -9.59 5.73
N ASP A 105 8.30 -9.65 7.05
CA ASP A 105 7.27 -9.01 7.84
C ASP A 105 7.31 -7.48 7.74
N GLU A 106 6.15 -6.88 7.89
CA GLU A 106 6.00 -5.44 7.87
C GLU A 106 5.52 -4.91 9.23
N LEU A 107 6.27 -3.97 9.79
CA LEU A 107 5.83 -3.17 10.93
C LEU A 107 5.08 -1.94 10.42
N VAL A 108 3.84 -1.77 10.86
CA VAL A 108 2.94 -0.69 10.40
C VAL A 108 2.50 0.18 11.56
N PHE A 109 2.57 1.50 11.38
CA PHE A 109 2.10 2.50 12.35
C PHE A 109 1.74 3.81 11.65
N MET A 110 1.14 4.76 12.39
CA MET A 110 0.81 6.09 11.86
C MET A 110 1.85 7.13 12.31
N VAL A 111 2.20 8.05 11.40
CA VAL A 111 3.13 9.16 11.72
C VAL A 111 2.62 10.00 12.89
N ARG A 112 1.32 10.22 12.97
CA ARG A 112 0.67 11.01 14.04
C ARG A 112 0.84 10.47 15.45
N ASP A 113 1.14 9.18 15.61
CA ASP A 113 1.29 8.52 16.90
C ASP A 113 2.73 8.59 17.45
N LEU A 114 3.68 9.07 16.64
CA LEU A 114 5.07 9.19 17.00
C LEU A 114 5.29 10.33 18.01
N GLY A 115 6.47 10.37 18.63
CA GLY A 115 6.83 11.34 19.64
C GLY A 115 8.18 12.01 19.41
N ASP A 116 8.74 12.48 20.50
CA ASP A 116 10.01 13.19 20.53
C ASP A 116 11.22 12.24 20.60
N GLU A 117 12.41 12.75 20.39
CA GLU A 117 13.66 12.02 20.59
C GLU A 117 13.89 11.75 22.09
N ALA A 118 13.99 10.49 22.43
CA ALA A 118 14.19 10.10 23.84
C ALA A 118 15.67 10.08 24.21
N PRO A 119 16.05 10.63 25.36
CA PRO A 119 17.40 10.47 25.87
C PRO A 119 17.79 8.99 26.00
N LYS A 120 19.04 8.64 25.71
CA LYS A 120 19.52 7.24 25.80
C LYS A 120 19.39 6.62 27.18
N SER A 121 19.36 7.44 28.22
CA SER A 121 19.15 7.03 29.61
C SER A 121 17.68 6.88 30.00
N ASN A 122 16.74 7.31 29.17
CA ASN A 122 15.31 7.26 29.47
C ASN A 122 14.65 6.10 28.72
N TRP A 123 14.10 5.15 29.47
CA TRP A 123 13.48 3.93 28.96
C TRP A 123 12.10 3.74 29.57
N ILE A 124 11.32 2.83 28.97
CA ILE A 124 10.04 2.41 29.54
C ILE A 124 10.25 1.79 30.94
N ASP A 125 9.25 1.87 31.78
CA ASP A 125 9.28 1.28 33.12
C ASP A 125 9.04 -0.23 33.07
N ASN A 126 10.03 -0.94 32.50
CA ASN A 126 10.05 -2.40 32.42
C ASN A 126 11.49 -2.90 32.54
N GLU A 127 11.77 -3.62 33.63
CA GLU A 127 13.13 -4.08 33.93
C GLU A 127 13.66 -5.10 32.91
N GLU A 128 12.78 -5.95 32.38
CA GLU A 128 13.19 -6.91 31.35
C GLU A 128 13.60 -6.21 30.05
N ALA A 129 12.84 -5.19 29.61
CA ALA A 129 13.14 -4.43 28.42
C ALA A 129 14.53 -3.79 28.46
N LYS A 130 15.03 -3.42 29.66
CA LYS A 130 16.36 -2.86 29.85
C LYS A 130 17.50 -3.86 29.59
N ASN A 131 17.20 -5.15 29.53
CA ASN A 131 18.18 -6.20 29.21
C ASN A 131 18.41 -6.37 27.71
N TYR A 132 17.55 -5.80 26.88
CA TYR A 132 17.62 -5.86 25.42
C TYR A 132 17.99 -4.49 24.84
N GLN A 133 18.29 -4.45 23.55
CA GLN A 133 18.40 -3.19 22.84
C GLN A 133 17.00 -2.69 22.48
N ARG A 134 16.76 -1.39 22.57
CA ARG A 134 15.63 -0.76 21.91
C ARG A 134 16.02 -0.40 20.47
N LEU A 135 15.06 -0.38 19.55
CA LEU A 135 15.25 0.12 18.21
C LEU A 135 14.59 1.50 18.12
N GLU A 136 15.39 2.54 18.01
CA GLU A 136 14.92 3.87 17.67
C GLU A 136 14.60 3.92 16.17
N ILE A 137 13.42 4.39 15.83
CA ILE A 137 12.95 4.60 14.46
C ILE A 137 12.71 6.10 14.30
N MET A 138 13.56 6.76 13.55
CA MET A 138 13.40 8.16 13.20
C MET A 138 12.70 8.28 11.84
N VAL A 139 11.59 8.97 11.83
CA VAL A 139 10.81 9.32 10.64
C VAL A 139 11.00 10.80 10.36
N TYR A 140 11.30 11.16 9.11
CA TYR A 140 11.59 12.55 8.75
C TYR A 140 11.11 12.89 7.33
N ASP A 141 10.85 14.18 7.09
CA ASP A 141 10.53 14.67 5.76
C ASP A 141 11.74 14.51 4.82
N PRO A 142 11.61 13.91 3.63
CA PRO A 142 12.73 13.67 2.72
C PRO A 142 13.41 14.95 2.24
N LYS A 143 12.70 16.08 2.22
CA LYS A 143 13.24 17.39 1.81
C LYS A 143 13.71 18.25 2.98
N ASP A 144 13.27 17.95 4.21
CA ASP A 144 13.69 18.65 5.41
C ASP A 144 13.87 17.72 6.61
N ARG A 145 15.10 17.29 6.83
CA ARG A 145 15.45 16.39 7.95
C ARG A 145 15.25 17.00 9.35
N GLN A 146 14.99 18.29 9.45
CA GLN A 146 14.68 18.91 10.74
C GLN A 146 13.26 18.57 11.18
N HIS A 147 12.36 18.40 10.22
CA HIS A 147 11.01 17.87 10.45
C HIS A 147 11.08 16.36 10.67
N ARG A 148 11.10 15.92 11.92
CA ARG A 148 11.29 14.52 12.30
C ARG A 148 10.49 14.13 13.54
N ALA A 149 10.16 12.84 13.64
CA ALA A 149 9.49 12.24 14.76
C ALA A 149 10.07 10.86 15.06
N TYR A 150 9.81 10.33 16.26
CA TYR A 150 10.45 9.12 16.74
C TYR A 150 9.45 8.12 17.29
N GLY A 151 9.68 6.86 16.95
CA GLY A 151 9.06 5.70 17.57
C GLY A 151 10.13 4.73 18.05
N TYR A 152 9.81 3.94 19.05
CA TYR A 152 10.77 3.04 19.68
C TYR A 152 10.20 1.65 19.83
N LEU A 153 10.89 0.63 19.29
CA LEU A 153 10.57 -0.75 19.61
C LEU A 153 11.30 -1.19 20.88
N PHE A 154 10.58 -1.85 21.74
CA PHE A 154 11.09 -2.53 22.93
C PHE A 154 10.70 -3.99 22.91
N ARG A 155 11.61 -4.84 23.40
CA ARG A 155 11.33 -6.26 23.62
C ARG A 155 11.05 -6.53 25.08
N SER A 156 9.97 -7.27 25.35
CA SER A 156 9.69 -7.81 26.70
C SER A 156 8.70 -8.98 26.62
N SER A 157 8.97 -10.04 27.37
CA SER A 157 8.01 -11.13 27.59
C SER A 157 7.07 -10.88 28.77
N THR A 158 7.24 -9.75 29.49
CA THR A 158 6.49 -9.43 30.70
C THR A 158 5.47 -8.31 30.54
N ILE A 159 5.52 -7.54 29.47
CA ILE A 159 4.48 -6.55 29.15
C ILE A 159 3.18 -7.30 28.84
N ARG A 160 2.08 -6.85 29.48
CA ARG A 160 0.74 -7.44 29.34
C ARG A 160 -0.29 -6.44 28.87
N ASP A 161 0.13 -5.21 28.62
CA ASP A 161 -0.75 -4.17 28.11
C ASP A 161 -1.19 -4.51 26.69
N GLU A 162 -2.46 -4.28 26.40
CA GLU A 162 -2.98 -4.45 25.04
C GLU A 162 -2.49 -3.31 24.16
N ILE A 163 -2.17 -3.63 22.91
CA ILE A 163 -1.82 -2.62 21.92
C ILE A 163 -3.03 -1.71 21.70
N PRO A 164 -2.88 -0.37 21.83
CA PRO A 164 -3.98 0.55 21.63
C PRO A 164 -4.59 0.39 20.23
N SER A 165 -5.91 0.38 20.13
CA SER A 165 -6.64 0.30 18.86
C SER A 165 -7.63 1.47 18.70
N PRO A 166 -7.15 2.72 18.64
CA PRO A 166 -8.01 3.90 18.62
C PRO A 166 -8.76 4.13 17.31
N TYR A 167 -8.36 3.43 16.26
CA TYR A 167 -8.86 3.67 14.90
C TYR A 167 -10.16 2.94 14.59
N GLY A 168 -10.57 1.98 15.42
CA GLY A 168 -11.86 1.32 15.33
C GLY A 168 -12.08 0.58 14.01
N PHE A 169 -11.07 -0.15 13.55
CA PHE A 169 -11.23 -0.99 12.37
C PHE A 169 -12.36 -1.99 12.54
N SER A 170 -13.18 -2.07 11.52
CA SER A 170 -14.27 -3.04 11.42
C SER A 170 -14.32 -3.62 10.02
N PHE A 171 -14.70 -4.88 9.94
CA PHE A 171 -14.90 -5.56 8.69
C PHE A 171 -16.15 -6.43 8.76
N ASP A 172 -17.05 -6.22 7.80
CA ASP A 172 -18.23 -7.08 7.59
C ASP A 172 -18.00 -7.92 6.32
N PRO A 173 -17.63 -9.21 6.46
CA PRO A 173 -17.40 -10.08 5.31
C PRO A 173 -18.67 -10.40 4.54
N THR A 174 -19.85 -10.25 5.15
CA THR A 174 -21.13 -10.55 4.50
C THR A 174 -21.54 -9.45 3.54
N ASN A 175 -21.31 -8.19 3.92
CA ASN A 175 -21.68 -7.02 3.13
C ASN A 175 -20.48 -6.36 2.47
N HIS A 176 -19.27 -6.92 2.62
CA HIS A 176 -18.00 -6.42 2.10
C HIS A 176 -17.72 -4.97 2.52
N ILE A 177 -18.06 -4.62 3.76
CA ILE A 177 -17.84 -3.28 4.30
C ILE A 177 -16.56 -3.27 5.13
N VAL A 178 -15.65 -2.36 4.78
CA VAL A 178 -14.48 -2.00 5.59
C VAL A 178 -14.74 -0.65 6.22
N GLY A 179 -14.46 -0.52 7.52
CA GLY A 179 -14.68 0.73 8.22
C GLY A 179 -13.62 1.04 9.26
N THR A 180 -13.49 2.32 9.56
CA THR A 180 -12.76 2.87 10.70
C THR A 180 -13.68 3.81 11.49
N ASN A 181 -13.17 4.49 12.51
CA ASN A 181 -13.92 5.55 13.18
C ASN A 181 -14.18 6.76 12.27
N PHE A 182 -13.48 6.89 11.14
CA PHE A 182 -13.48 8.11 10.31
C PHE A 182 -14.22 7.93 8.99
N TYR A 183 -14.22 6.71 8.45
CA TYR A 183 -14.90 6.39 7.19
C TYR A 183 -15.40 4.95 7.15
N SER A 184 -16.20 4.64 6.15
CA SER A 184 -16.46 3.28 5.70
C SER A 184 -16.58 3.24 4.19
N VAL A 185 -16.17 2.10 3.64
CA VAL A 185 -16.20 1.79 2.21
C VAL A 185 -16.91 0.46 2.04
N ARG A 186 -17.88 0.40 1.15
CA ARG A 186 -18.48 -0.87 0.71
C ARG A 186 -17.89 -1.23 -0.65
N LEU A 187 -17.58 -2.49 -0.80
CA LEU A 187 -17.03 -3.06 -2.02
C LEU A 187 -18.06 -3.98 -2.65
N SER A 188 -18.19 -3.90 -3.95
CA SER A 188 -19.07 -4.77 -4.72
C SER A 188 -18.80 -6.26 -4.46
N LYS A 189 -19.84 -7.01 -4.29
CA LYS A 189 -19.72 -8.48 -4.14
C LYS A 189 -19.40 -9.17 -5.46
N SER A 190 -19.80 -8.58 -6.56
CA SER A 190 -19.59 -9.14 -7.90
C SER A 190 -18.19 -8.85 -8.43
N ASN A 191 -17.77 -7.60 -8.45
CA ASN A 191 -16.54 -7.15 -9.10
C ASN A 191 -15.48 -6.59 -8.14
N GLY A 192 -15.83 -6.37 -6.86
CA GLY A 192 -14.88 -5.93 -5.83
C GLY A 192 -14.46 -4.46 -5.90
N LEU A 193 -15.05 -3.70 -6.80
CA LEU A 193 -14.85 -2.26 -6.90
C LEU A 193 -15.62 -1.54 -5.78
N ILE A 194 -15.29 -0.27 -5.55
CA ILE A 194 -15.95 0.52 -4.51
C ILE A 194 -17.35 0.93 -4.99
N GLU A 195 -18.35 0.72 -4.12
CA GLU A 195 -19.74 1.10 -4.34
C GLU A 195 -20.21 2.19 -3.39
N ASP A 196 -19.75 2.25 -2.13
CA ASP A 196 -20.10 3.29 -1.18
C ASP A 196 -18.84 3.89 -0.56
N VAL A 197 -18.91 5.20 -0.30
CA VAL A 197 -17.92 5.94 0.50
C VAL A 197 -18.63 6.85 1.47
N ILE A 198 -18.48 6.58 2.75
CA ILE A 198 -19.09 7.36 3.82
C ILE A 198 -17.98 7.96 4.69
N VAL A 199 -17.88 9.28 4.73
CA VAL A 199 -17.03 9.97 5.70
C VAL A 199 -17.84 10.21 6.98
N LYS A 200 -17.41 9.61 8.08
CA LYS A 200 -18.18 9.58 9.34
C LYS A 200 -18.00 10.86 10.17
N PRO A 201 -18.96 11.23 11.01
CA PRO A 201 -18.76 12.29 11.99
C PRO A 201 -17.58 11.99 12.94
N PRO A 202 -16.77 12.98 13.35
CA PRO A 202 -16.96 14.41 13.07
C PRO A 202 -16.34 14.90 11.75
N PHE A 203 -15.74 14.03 10.94
CA PHE A 203 -15.08 14.40 9.69
C PHE A 203 -16.06 14.77 8.58
N GLY A 204 -17.16 14.06 8.47
CA GLY A 204 -18.21 14.28 7.50
C GLY A 204 -19.61 14.12 8.08
N SER A 205 -20.61 14.11 7.20
CA SER A 205 -22.02 14.01 7.60
C SER A 205 -22.50 12.59 7.87
N GLY A 206 -21.72 11.57 7.49
CA GLY A 206 -22.15 10.18 7.53
C GLY A 206 -23.06 9.76 6.37
N VAL A 207 -23.19 10.59 5.35
CA VAL A 207 -23.93 10.28 4.13
C VAL A 207 -23.01 9.63 3.13
N ASP A 208 -23.52 8.68 2.37
CA ASP A 208 -22.82 8.09 1.26
C ASP A 208 -22.76 9.07 0.08
N ILE A 209 -21.53 9.47 -0.29
CA ILE A 209 -21.29 10.44 -1.36
C ILE A 209 -20.97 9.77 -2.70
N PHE A 210 -20.94 8.45 -2.74
CA PHE A 210 -20.38 7.70 -3.85
C PHE A 210 -21.48 6.90 -4.54
N ASP A 211 -21.40 6.74 -5.85
CA ASP A 211 -22.26 5.82 -6.59
C ASP A 211 -21.49 4.55 -6.93
N THR A 212 -20.42 4.67 -7.70
CA THR A 212 -19.59 3.52 -8.03
C THR A 212 -18.22 3.90 -8.56
N GLN A 213 -17.24 3.03 -8.37
CA GLN A 213 -15.99 3.08 -9.10
C GLN A 213 -16.21 2.51 -10.50
N LYS A 214 -15.90 3.28 -11.54
CA LYS A 214 -16.05 2.87 -12.93
C LYS A 214 -14.71 2.48 -13.52
N LEU A 215 -14.70 1.35 -14.20
CA LEU A 215 -13.57 0.86 -14.99
C LEU A 215 -14.06 0.56 -16.40
N ARG A 216 -13.47 1.21 -17.39
CA ARG A 216 -13.83 1.01 -18.79
C ARG A 216 -12.61 0.86 -19.65
N PHE A 217 -12.64 -0.06 -20.56
CA PHE A 217 -11.66 -0.17 -21.61
C PHE A 217 -12.32 -0.57 -22.92
N ILE A 218 -11.78 -0.06 -24.00
CA ILE A 218 -12.19 -0.33 -25.37
C ILE A 218 -10.98 -0.88 -26.09
N GLY A 219 -11.12 -2.05 -26.69
CA GLY A 219 -10.02 -2.65 -27.41
C GLY A 219 -10.42 -3.83 -28.29
N VAL A 220 -9.43 -4.38 -28.94
CA VAL A 220 -9.53 -5.58 -29.77
C VAL A 220 -8.64 -6.66 -29.21
N PHE A 221 -9.19 -7.85 -29.09
CA PHE A 221 -8.43 -9.08 -28.92
C PHE A 221 -8.50 -9.82 -30.27
N ASP A 222 -7.42 -9.81 -31.02
CA ASP A 222 -7.31 -10.52 -32.29
C ASP A 222 -6.59 -11.85 -32.04
N LEU A 223 -7.31 -12.92 -32.26
CA LEU A 223 -6.83 -14.30 -32.11
C LEU A 223 -6.44 -14.93 -33.45
N GLY A 224 -6.18 -14.11 -34.47
CA GLY A 224 -5.75 -14.54 -35.81
C GLY A 224 -6.86 -15.19 -36.64
N ILE A 225 -7.72 -16.01 -36.06
CA ILE A 225 -8.82 -16.70 -36.77
C ILE A 225 -10.20 -16.16 -36.34
N ILE A 226 -10.30 -15.62 -35.15
CA ILE A 226 -11.55 -15.14 -34.57
C ILE A 226 -11.25 -13.87 -33.77
N THR A 227 -11.84 -12.77 -34.15
CA THR A 227 -11.90 -11.59 -33.30
C THR A 227 -12.97 -11.82 -32.25
N ILE A 228 -12.57 -11.98 -30.99
CA ILE A 228 -13.51 -12.24 -29.90
C ILE A 228 -13.77 -10.97 -29.14
N ALA A 229 -15.02 -10.70 -28.95
CA ALA A 229 -15.44 -9.84 -27.92
C ALA A 229 -16.89 -9.99 -27.58
N ILE A 230 -17.18 -10.08 -26.35
CA ILE A 230 -18.55 -9.99 -25.86
C ILE A 230 -18.47 -9.75 -24.36
N GLY A 231 -18.91 -8.59 -23.90
CA GLY A 231 -19.14 -8.36 -22.48
C GLY A 231 -20.28 -9.20 -21.93
N LYS A 232 -20.33 -9.36 -20.60
CA LYS A 232 -21.31 -10.18 -19.84
C LYS A 232 -22.77 -9.86 -20.21
N ASN A 233 -23.05 -8.63 -20.60
CA ASN A 233 -24.39 -8.15 -20.95
C ASN A 233 -24.66 -8.09 -22.46
N GLY A 234 -23.77 -8.61 -23.28
CA GLY A 234 -23.98 -8.64 -24.72
C GLY A 234 -24.06 -7.29 -25.40
N SER A 235 -23.58 -6.22 -24.75
CA SER A 235 -23.51 -4.89 -25.34
C SER A 235 -22.40 -4.85 -26.38
N GLN A 236 -22.77 -5.10 -27.61
CA GLN A 236 -21.93 -4.82 -28.77
C GLN A 236 -22.06 -3.34 -29.11
N ALA A 237 -21.09 -2.53 -28.78
CA ALA A 237 -20.85 -1.32 -29.54
C ALA A 237 -20.02 -1.72 -30.76
N ALA A 238 -20.66 -2.18 -31.80
CA ALA A 238 -20.01 -2.33 -33.08
C ALA A 238 -19.76 -0.93 -33.64
N ASN A 239 -18.57 -0.43 -33.46
CA ASN A 239 -18.12 0.68 -34.24
C ASN A 239 -17.74 0.14 -35.64
N GLU A 240 -18.19 0.79 -36.72
CA GLU A 240 -17.92 0.35 -38.07
C GLU A 240 -16.42 0.35 -38.42
N ARG A 241 -15.56 0.81 -37.52
CA ARG A 241 -14.15 0.94 -37.82
C ARG A 241 -13.32 -0.30 -37.61
N ASP A 242 -13.46 -1.12 -36.58
CA ASP A 242 -12.47 -2.17 -36.40
C ASP A 242 -12.88 -3.26 -35.37
N ASN A 243 -14.14 -3.62 -35.25
CA ASN A 243 -14.58 -4.62 -34.28
C ASN A 243 -14.14 -4.34 -32.83
N LEU A 244 -14.14 -3.06 -32.44
CA LEU A 244 -13.80 -2.66 -31.10
C LEU A 244 -14.86 -3.08 -30.08
N TYR A 245 -14.45 -3.52 -28.93
CA TYR A 245 -15.30 -4.01 -27.87
C TYR A 245 -15.16 -3.14 -26.62
N VAL A 246 -16.30 -2.94 -25.96
CA VAL A 246 -16.40 -2.14 -24.75
C VAL A 246 -16.57 -3.05 -23.57
N TYR A 247 -15.65 -2.92 -22.63
CA TYR A 247 -15.68 -3.60 -21.35
C TYR A 247 -15.95 -2.59 -20.25
N ASN A 248 -16.65 -3.03 -19.22
CA ASN A 248 -16.96 -2.22 -18.06
C ASN A 248 -16.88 -3.06 -16.77
N GLU A 249 -17.12 -2.44 -15.63
CA GLU A 249 -17.05 -3.07 -14.32
C GLU A 249 -17.95 -4.31 -14.16
N ASN A 250 -18.98 -4.47 -14.99
CA ASN A 250 -19.84 -5.66 -14.95
C ASN A 250 -19.25 -6.88 -15.67
N ASP A 251 -18.19 -6.67 -16.45
CA ASP A 251 -17.44 -7.74 -17.12
C ASP A 251 -16.34 -8.32 -16.23
N VAL A 252 -16.19 -7.79 -15.01
CA VAL A 252 -15.25 -8.25 -14.00
C VAL A 252 -15.99 -9.06 -12.94
N ASP A 253 -15.50 -10.22 -12.62
CA ASP A 253 -16.01 -11.06 -11.52
C ASP A 253 -14.93 -11.25 -10.43
N ASN A 254 -15.33 -11.24 -9.18
CA ASN A 254 -14.42 -11.55 -8.07
C ASN A 254 -14.19 -13.05 -7.97
N TYR A 255 -12.92 -13.37 -7.75
CA TYR A 255 -12.47 -14.73 -7.54
C TYR A 255 -11.52 -14.73 -6.33
N HIS A 256 -11.75 -15.53 -5.32
CA HIS A 256 -11.02 -15.55 -4.06
C HIS A 256 -10.82 -14.21 -3.35
N LEU A 257 -11.07 -14.18 -2.07
CA LEU A 257 -11.06 -12.98 -1.26
C LEU A 257 -10.42 -13.25 0.11
N TRP A 258 -9.44 -12.44 0.50
CA TRP A 258 -8.77 -12.50 1.80
C TRP A 258 -8.77 -11.16 2.50
N TYR A 259 -8.72 -11.21 3.84
CA TYR A 259 -8.65 -10.05 4.71
C TYR A 259 -7.70 -10.29 5.88
N THR A 260 -6.98 -9.25 6.31
CA THR A 260 -6.18 -9.28 7.53
C THR A 260 -7.08 -9.55 8.74
N PRO A 261 -6.82 -10.60 9.53
CA PRO A 261 -7.54 -10.81 10.78
C PRO A 261 -7.11 -9.77 11.82
N LYS A 262 -8.07 -9.19 12.58
CA LYS A 262 -7.85 -8.29 13.72
C LYS A 262 -6.93 -7.09 13.41
N PRO A 263 -7.29 -6.24 12.45
CA PRO A 263 -6.49 -5.08 12.09
C PRO A 263 -6.45 -4.05 13.24
N VAL A 264 -5.26 -3.46 13.47
CA VAL A 264 -5.04 -2.36 14.43
C VAL A 264 -4.78 -1.05 13.70
N VAL A 265 -3.90 -1.07 12.70
CA VAL A 265 -3.49 0.11 11.90
C VAL A 265 -3.77 -0.08 10.42
N ARG A 266 -3.78 -1.32 9.95
CA ARG A 266 -3.98 -1.63 8.53
C ARG A 266 -4.85 -2.86 8.34
N LEU A 267 -5.84 -2.76 7.44
CA LEU A 267 -6.55 -3.91 6.90
C LEU A 267 -6.12 -4.10 5.46
N ILE A 268 -5.65 -5.30 5.14
CA ILE A 268 -5.32 -5.68 3.77
C ILE A 268 -6.45 -6.55 3.23
N ARG A 269 -6.87 -6.23 2.02
CA ARG A 269 -7.78 -7.04 1.21
C ARG A 269 -7.06 -7.43 -0.06
N GLU A 270 -7.05 -8.70 -0.35
CA GLU A 270 -6.58 -9.24 -1.64
C GLU A 270 -7.73 -9.92 -2.36
N VAL A 271 -7.86 -9.62 -3.64
CA VAL A 271 -8.86 -10.24 -4.50
C VAL A 271 -8.23 -10.54 -5.86
N ARG A 272 -8.57 -11.68 -6.39
CA ARG A 272 -8.39 -12.00 -7.79
C ARG A 272 -9.67 -11.63 -8.53
N GLN A 273 -9.51 -11.04 -9.69
CA GLN A 273 -10.62 -10.66 -10.55
C GLN A 273 -10.41 -11.33 -11.89
N THR A 274 -11.47 -11.90 -12.43
CA THR A 274 -11.49 -12.46 -13.79
C THR A 274 -12.20 -11.48 -14.71
N ILE A 275 -11.72 -11.37 -15.93
CA ILE A 275 -12.42 -10.64 -16.99
C ILE A 275 -13.19 -11.64 -17.84
N ARG A 276 -14.41 -11.32 -18.12
CA ARG A 276 -15.31 -12.14 -18.91
C ARG A 276 -15.40 -11.62 -20.33
N PHE A 277 -15.01 -12.45 -21.29
CA PHE A 277 -15.14 -12.18 -22.73
C PHE A 277 -16.26 -13.04 -23.31
N GLY A 278 -17.50 -12.59 -23.18
CA GLY A 278 -18.68 -13.36 -23.56
C GLY A 278 -18.82 -14.63 -22.72
N GLN A 279 -18.74 -15.80 -23.37
CA GLN A 279 -18.75 -17.07 -22.65
C GLN A 279 -17.34 -17.55 -22.22
N PHE A 280 -16.32 -16.82 -22.57
CA PHE A 280 -14.95 -17.12 -22.14
C PHE A 280 -14.62 -16.35 -20.87
N VAL A 281 -14.06 -17.04 -19.90
CA VAL A 281 -13.56 -16.47 -18.65
C VAL A 281 -12.05 -16.64 -18.66
N MET A 282 -11.31 -15.56 -18.52
CA MET A 282 -9.87 -15.62 -18.28
C MET A 282 -9.67 -16.03 -16.82
N ASP A 283 -9.48 -17.32 -16.58
CA ASP A 283 -9.56 -17.90 -15.25
C ASP A 283 -8.26 -17.75 -14.45
N GLU A 284 -7.10 -17.64 -15.11
CA GLU A 284 -5.80 -17.67 -14.44
C GLU A 284 -4.95 -16.40 -14.63
N THR A 285 -5.23 -15.57 -15.63
CA THR A 285 -4.63 -14.26 -15.82
C THR A 285 -5.38 -13.15 -15.08
N ALA A 286 -6.10 -13.54 -14.04
CA ALA A 286 -6.90 -12.64 -13.24
C ALA A 286 -6.16 -11.36 -12.88
N PHE A 287 -6.85 -10.25 -12.99
CA PHE A 287 -6.41 -9.02 -12.38
C PHE A 287 -6.22 -9.25 -10.89
N TYR A 288 -5.06 -8.89 -10.43
CA TYR A 288 -4.73 -8.95 -9.03
C TYR A 288 -4.93 -7.56 -8.42
N VAL A 289 -5.81 -7.47 -7.45
CA VAL A 289 -6.07 -6.20 -6.74
C VAL A 289 -5.78 -6.40 -5.26
N LYS A 290 -4.82 -5.64 -4.78
CA LYS A 290 -4.49 -5.54 -3.37
C LYS A 290 -4.87 -4.16 -2.85
N THR A 291 -5.83 -4.12 -1.94
CA THR A 291 -6.26 -2.89 -1.28
C THR A 291 -5.76 -2.88 0.15
N LYS A 292 -5.09 -1.81 0.55
CA LYS A 292 -4.65 -1.59 1.93
C LYS A 292 -5.45 -0.43 2.50
N PHE A 293 -6.25 -0.70 3.51
CA PHE A 293 -7.01 0.32 4.23
C PHE A 293 -6.27 0.72 5.50
N TYR A 294 -6.10 2.01 5.67
CA TYR A 294 -5.49 2.66 6.84
C TYR A 294 -6.53 3.51 7.57
N PRO A 295 -6.24 4.09 8.74
CA PRO A 295 -7.22 4.86 9.49
C PRO A 295 -7.93 5.97 8.71
N PHE A 296 -7.24 6.58 7.76
CA PHE A 296 -7.74 7.74 6.99
C PHE A 296 -7.67 7.56 5.47
N SER A 297 -7.13 6.46 5.01
CA SER A 297 -6.88 6.26 3.58
C SER A 297 -7.04 4.81 3.15
N GLY A 298 -7.17 4.63 1.86
CA GLY A 298 -7.01 3.35 1.19
C GLY A 298 -6.04 3.47 0.03
N THR A 299 -5.16 2.49 -0.14
CA THR A 299 -4.34 2.37 -1.34
C THR A 299 -4.80 1.16 -2.13
N ILE A 300 -5.07 1.36 -3.39
CA ILE A 300 -5.43 0.30 -4.32
C ILE A 300 -4.25 0.13 -5.25
N GLY A 301 -3.55 -0.98 -5.12
CA GLY A 301 -2.52 -1.42 -6.05
C GLY A 301 -3.07 -2.58 -6.85
N GLY A 302 -2.99 -2.50 -8.14
CA GLY A 302 -3.43 -3.55 -9.03
C GLY A 302 -2.63 -3.52 -10.31
N GLY A 303 -2.59 -4.65 -10.98
CA GLY A 303 -1.96 -4.76 -12.27
C GLY A 303 -2.57 -5.91 -13.04
N ALA A 304 -2.57 -5.76 -14.35
CA ALA A 304 -2.79 -6.83 -15.28
C ALA A 304 -1.66 -6.79 -16.30
N GLU A 305 -1.18 -7.94 -16.64
CA GLU A 305 -0.24 -8.11 -17.72
C GLU A 305 -0.97 -8.89 -18.82
N LEU A 306 -1.32 -8.17 -19.86
CA LEU A 306 -1.99 -8.72 -21.05
C LEU A 306 -0.95 -8.81 -22.15
N ASP A 307 0.01 -9.71 -22.02
CA ASP A 307 0.99 -9.97 -23.06
C ASP A 307 0.56 -11.15 -23.95
N PRO A 308 0.91 -11.11 -25.25
CA PRO A 308 0.50 -12.14 -26.20
C PRO A 308 0.93 -13.56 -25.84
N GLU A 309 2.10 -13.75 -25.24
CA GLU A 309 2.61 -15.07 -24.89
C GLU A 309 1.85 -15.68 -23.70
N THR A 310 1.52 -14.87 -22.71
CA THR A 310 0.67 -15.28 -21.58
C THR A 310 -0.72 -15.65 -22.09
N LEU A 311 -1.32 -14.82 -22.94
CA LEU A 311 -2.64 -15.06 -23.50
C LEU A 311 -2.68 -16.32 -24.37
N LYS A 312 -1.66 -16.58 -25.21
CA LYS A 312 -1.53 -17.81 -25.97
C LYS A 312 -1.56 -19.04 -25.08
N LYS A 313 -0.79 -19.02 -24.02
CA LYS A 313 -0.71 -20.13 -23.06
C LYS A 313 -2.06 -20.37 -22.38
N GLU A 314 -2.73 -19.31 -21.96
CA GLU A 314 -4.03 -19.36 -21.29
C GLU A 314 -5.11 -19.93 -22.20
N PHE A 315 -5.17 -19.47 -23.43
CA PHE A 315 -6.15 -19.93 -24.40
C PHE A 315 -5.74 -21.22 -25.13
N ASN A 316 -4.56 -21.78 -24.81
CA ASN A 316 -3.99 -22.95 -25.47
C ASN A 316 -4.01 -22.84 -27.01
N MET A 317 -3.56 -21.69 -27.51
CA MET A 317 -3.54 -21.34 -28.93
C MET A 317 -2.14 -21.45 -29.50
N GLU A 318 -2.03 -21.86 -30.77
CA GLU A 318 -0.76 -21.90 -31.50
C GLU A 318 -0.49 -20.58 -32.29
N GLU A 319 -1.54 -19.80 -32.56
CA GLU A 319 -1.47 -18.57 -33.33
C GLU A 319 -1.22 -17.36 -32.44
N ASP A 320 -0.70 -16.29 -33.02
CA ASP A 320 -0.40 -15.05 -32.31
C ASP A 320 -1.69 -14.35 -31.87
N ILE A 321 -1.70 -13.90 -30.63
CA ILE A 321 -2.77 -13.12 -30.03
C ILE A 321 -2.28 -11.67 -29.93
N TYR A 322 -3.09 -10.73 -30.38
CA TYR A 322 -2.79 -9.31 -30.24
C TYR A 322 -3.84 -8.64 -29.36
N VAL A 323 -3.37 -7.80 -28.44
CA VAL A 323 -4.23 -6.98 -27.59
C VAL A 323 -3.98 -5.52 -27.94
N HIS A 324 -4.97 -4.88 -28.50
CA HIS A 324 -4.90 -3.46 -28.80
C HIS A 324 -5.94 -2.71 -27.99
N LEU A 325 -5.51 -1.75 -27.17
CA LEU A 325 -6.39 -0.89 -26.38
C LEU A 325 -6.47 0.50 -27.01
N GLU A 326 -7.70 0.93 -27.29
CA GLU A 326 -7.97 2.29 -27.76
C GLU A 326 -8.25 3.24 -26.61
N VAL A 327 -8.93 2.77 -25.56
CA VAL A 327 -9.33 3.57 -24.41
C VAL A 327 -9.20 2.74 -23.15
N LEU A 328 -8.68 3.38 -22.10
CA LEU A 328 -8.81 2.92 -20.71
C LEU A 328 -9.27 4.11 -19.88
N ARG A 329 -10.36 3.95 -19.12
CA ARG A 329 -10.80 4.92 -18.14
C ARG A 329 -10.97 4.26 -16.78
N GLN A 330 -10.45 4.91 -15.77
CA GLN A 330 -10.77 4.64 -14.38
C GLN A 330 -11.29 5.93 -13.76
N SER A 331 -12.46 5.86 -13.16
CA SER A 331 -13.07 7.03 -12.53
C SER A 331 -13.86 6.70 -11.28
N TRP A 332 -14.16 7.75 -10.52
CA TRP A 332 -14.94 7.75 -9.29
C TRP A 332 -16.23 8.52 -9.55
N ASP A 333 -17.34 7.81 -9.66
CA ASP A 333 -18.65 8.43 -9.84
C ASP A 333 -19.29 8.73 -8.49
N PHE A 334 -19.71 9.98 -8.32
CA PHE A 334 -20.34 10.44 -7.08
C PHE A 334 -21.85 10.42 -7.21
N SER A 335 -22.51 10.11 -6.11
CA SER A 335 -23.97 10.11 -6.01
C SER A 335 -24.52 11.53 -5.92
N SER A 336 -25.85 11.67 -6.05
CA SER A 336 -26.54 12.95 -5.84
C SER A 336 -26.30 13.57 -4.45
N ALA A 337 -25.77 12.84 -3.48
CA ALA A 337 -25.37 13.37 -2.19
C ALA A 337 -24.12 14.26 -2.27
N ALA A 338 -23.39 14.21 -3.38
CA ALA A 338 -22.27 15.11 -3.65
C ALA A 338 -22.71 16.50 -4.15
N ASP A 339 -23.99 16.72 -4.40
CA ASP A 339 -24.51 18.03 -4.81
C ASP A 339 -24.05 19.13 -3.86
N GLY A 340 -23.48 20.20 -4.41
CA GLY A 340 -22.89 21.32 -3.69
C GLY A 340 -21.47 21.11 -3.17
N MET A 341 -20.87 19.93 -3.32
CA MET A 341 -19.45 19.72 -3.06
C MET A 341 -18.59 20.45 -4.09
N LYS A 342 -17.32 20.67 -3.77
CA LYS A 342 -16.37 21.33 -4.64
C LYS A 342 -15.33 20.35 -5.11
N PHE A 343 -14.99 20.46 -6.38
CA PHE A 343 -13.89 19.74 -7.00
C PHE A 343 -12.68 20.64 -7.22
N PHE A 344 -11.51 20.11 -6.89
CA PHE A 344 -10.21 20.73 -7.11
C PHE A 344 -9.21 19.72 -7.68
N ASN A 345 -8.29 20.22 -8.49
CA ASN A 345 -7.04 19.54 -8.83
C ASN A 345 -5.95 20.60 -9.11
N ARG A 346 -4.84 20.23 -9.73
CA ARG A 346 -3.75 21.18 -10.04
C ARG A 346 -4.21 22.33 -10.94
N GLN A 347 -5.08 22.06 -11.91
CA GLN A 347 -5.49 22.99 -12.96
C GLN A 347 -6.87 23.61 -12.72
N ASN A 348 -7.73 22.95 -11.96
CA ASN A 348 -9.10 23.36 -11.76
C ASN A 348 -9.36 23.78 -10.32
N GLN A 349 -10.06 24.90 -10.18
CA GLN A 349 -10.37 25.48 -8.87
C GLN A 349 -11.85 25.84 -8.78
N ASN A 350 -12.46 25.49 -7.66
CA ASN A 350 -13.84 25.87 -7.35
C ASN A 350 -14.92 25.37 -8.34
N ILE A 351 -14.67 24.25 -9.02
CA ILE A 351 -15.76 23.57 -9.73
C ILE A 351 -16.77 23.11 -8.68
N VAL A 352 -18.04 23.39 -8.90
CA VAL A 352 -19.12 22.99 -7.99
C VAL A 352 -19.84 21.81 -8.62
N ILE A 353 -19.86 20.70 -7.94
CA ILE A 353 -20.64 19.52 -8.35
C ILE A 353 -22.11 19.87 -8.11
N ASP A 354 -22.88 20.09 -9.19
CA ASP A 354 -24.31 20.45 -9.12
C ASP A 354 -25.18 19.74 -10.17
N GLY A 355 -24.57 18.78 -10.87
CA GLY A 355 -25.20 18.03 -11.95
C GLY A 355 -25.39 18.88 -13.20
N MET A 356 -24.53 19.86 -13.44
CA MET A 356 -24.52 20.65 -14.67
C MET A 356 -23.14 20.65 -15.30
N PRO A 357 -23.05 20.53 -16.65
CA PRO A 357 -21.76 20.44 -17.33
C PRO A 357 -20.82 21.61 -17.06
N ASP A 358 -19.60 21.33 -16.65
CA ASP A 358 -18.55 22.30 -16.36
C ASP A 358 -17.49 22.39 -17.45
N GLN A 359 -16.84 23.56 -17.53
CA GLN A 359 -15.63 23.74 -18.32
C GLN A 359 -14.40 23.39 -17.48
N VAL A 360 -13.83 22.21 -17.72
CA VAL A 360 -12.70 21.67 -16.96
C VAL A 360 -11.44 21.64 -17.83
N ASN A 361 -10.31 22.09 -17.26
CA ASN A 361 -9.02 21.88 -17.88
C ASN A 361 -8.59 20.43 -17.69
N LYS A 362 -8.51 19.67 -18.77
CA LYS A 362 -8.23 18.23 -18.79
C LYS A 362 -6.74 17.90 -18.92
N THR A 363 -5.86 18.89 -18.97
CA THR A 363 -4.43 18.68 -19.17
C THR A 363 -3.81 17.89 -18.02
N VAL A 364 -3.10 16.83 -18.33
CA VAL A 364 -2.31 16.00 -17.41
C VAL A 364 -0.83 16.17 -17.72
N GLN A 365 0.01 16.15 -16.70
CA GLN A 365 1.47 16.25 -16.84
C GLN A 365 2.12 14.87 -16.89
N THR A 366 3.19 14.73 -17.67
CA THR A 366 4.00 13.50 -17.72
C THR A 366 5.28 13.68 -16.88
N PRO A 367 5.69 12.75 -16.01
CA PRO A 367 4.98 11.50 -15.64
C PRO A 367 3.65 11.79 -14.95
N ILE A 368 2.70 10.86 -15.11
CA ILE A 368 1.34 11.05 -14.59
C ILE A 368 1.35 10.90 -13.08
N LYS A 369 1.15 12.03 -12.40
CA LYS A 369 0.99 12.14 -10.94
C LYS A 369 -0.11 13.13 -10.68
N GLU A 370 -1.33 12.71 -10.90
CA GLU A 370 -2.49 13.60 -10.79
C GLU A 370 -3.28 13.34 -9.51
N TRP A 371 -3.85 14.39 -8.99
CA TRP A 371 -4.69 14.32 -7.81
C TRP A 371 -6.00 15.07 -8.02
N THR A 372 -7.02 14.60 -7.32
CA THR A 372 -8.32 15.27 -7.23
C THR A 372 -8.73 15.38 -5.77
N LEU A 373 -9.46 16.44 -5.43
CA LEU A 373 -10.05 16.66 -4.12
C LEU A 373 -11.51 17.05 -4.30
N THR A 374 -12.41 16.18 -3.87
CA THR A 374 -13.84 16.47 -3.78
C THR A 374 -14.19 16.70 -2.32
N THR A 375 -14.76 17.86 -1.98
CA THR A 375 -14.89 18.31 -0.59
C THR A 375 -16.19 19.12 -0.36
N GLY A 376 -16.81 18.90 0.78
CA GLY A 376 -18.03 19.58 1.21
C GLY A 376 -18.36 19.28 2.67
N ASN A 377 -19.57 19.64 3.11
CA ASN A 377 -20.02 19.28 4.46
C ASN A 377 -20.14 17.76 4.67
N GLN A 378 -20.26 17.02 3.58
CA GLN A 378 -20.36 15.56 3.58
C GLN A 378 -19.05 14.87 3.99
N GLY A 379 -17.95 15.58 3.91
CA GLY A 379 -16.60 15.09 4.09
C GLY A 379 -15.73 15.45 2.90
N SER A 380 -14.53 14.88 2.83
CA SER A 380 -13.63 15.06 1.70
C SER A 380 -13.09 13.71 1.23
N MET A 381 -13.01 13.54 -0.07
CA MET A 381 -12.26 12.48 -0.73
C MET A 381 -11.14 13.11 -1.55
N PHE A 382 -9.91 12.82 -1.16
CA PHE A 382 -8.74 13.12 -1.98
C PHE A 382 -8.31 11.84 -2.68
N SER A 383 -8.02 11.89 -3.96
CA SER A 383 -7.43 10.77 -4.69
C SER A 383 -6.17 11.19 -5.41
N HIS A 384 -5.20 10.30 -5.44
CA HIS A 384 -3.95 10.45 -6.18
C HIS A 384 -3.73 9.22 -7.04
N VAL A 385 -3.41 9.45 -8.30
CA VAL A 385 -3.06 8.40 -9.25
C VAL A 385 -1.62 8.60 -9.71
N GLU A 386 -0.86 7.52 -9.69
CA GLU A 386 0.49 7.47 -10.27
C GLU A 386 0.52 6.39 -11.35
N PHE A 387 1.01 6.77 -12.52
CA PHE A 387 1.09 5.90 -13.67
C PHE A 387 2.34 6.23 -14.49
N ASP A 388 3.17 5.24 -14.72
CA ASP A 388 4.48 5.39 -15.38
C ASP A 388 4.56 4.57 -16.68
N ASP A 389 3.50 4.63 -17.48
CA ASP A 389 3.49 3.99 -18.80
C ASP A 389 3.51 5.05 -19.89
N THR A 390 4.47 4.99 -20.77
CA THR A 390 4.66 5.93 -21.88
C THR A 390 4.06 5.43 -23.19
N THR A 391 3.39 4.29 -23.19
CA THR A 391 2.80 3.68 -24.39
C THR A 391 1.47 4.32 -24.81
N TRP A 392 0.85 5.11 -23.95
CA TRP A 392 -0.35 5.86 -24.25
C TRP A 392 -0.03 7.19 -24.93
N GLN A 393 -0.65 7.46 -26.09
CA GLN A 393 -0.41 8.69 -26.85
C GLN A 393 -1.09 9.91 -26.23
N ASN A 394 -2.25 9.71 -25.63
CA ASN A 394 -3.00 10.78 -25.02
C ASN A 394 -3.54 10.35 -23.66
N VAL A 395 -3.27 11.18 -22.66
CA VAL A 395 -3.79 11.00 -21.29
C VAL A 395 -4.39 12.31 -20.83
N GLU A 396 -5.61 12.27 -20.35
CA GLU A 396 -6.30 13.46 -19.88
C GLU A 396 -7.08 13.20 -18.56
N LEU A 397 -7.32 14.27 -17.83
CA LEU A 397 -8.26 14.25 -16.72
C LEU A 397 -9.65 13.94 -17.28
N TYR A 398 -10.32 12.98 -16.66
CA TYR A 398 -11.73 12.74 -16.88
C TYR A 398 -12.55 13.49 -15.81
N PHE A 399 -13.56 14.24 -16.23
CA PHE A 399 -14.53 14.87 -15.34
C PHE A 399 -15.86 15.01 -16.08
N TYR A 400 -16.94 14.54 -15.45
CA TYR A 400 -18.28 14.60 -15.98
C TYR A 400 -19.28 14.91 -14.87
N ASP A 401 -20.03 15.99 -15.00
CA ASP A 401 -21.08 16.43 -14.07
C ASP A 401 -22.32 16.81 -14.89
N ASP A 402 -23.30 15.90 -15.02
CA ASP A 402 -24.55 16.11 -15.75
C ASP A 402 -25.68 15.21 -15.23
N LYS A 403 -26.61 15.80 -14.49
CA LYS A 403 -27.79 15.11 -13.97
C LYS A 403 -28.93 14.96 -14.98
N THR A 404 -28.80 15.50 -16.17
CA THR A 404 -29.88 15.46 -17.17
C THR A 404 -29.83 14.20 -18.03
N GLY A 405 -28.77 13.44 -17.93
CA GLY A 405 -28.61 12.19 -18.68
C GLY A 405 -28.45 12.40 -20.17
N GLY A 406 -27.87 13.50 -20.60
CA GLY A 406 -27.94 13.96 -22.01
C GLY A 406 -27.06 13.17 -22.89
N GLN A 407 -26.12 12.83 -23.19
CA GLN A 407 -25.34 12.12 -24.23
C GLN A 407 -24.29 11.15 -23.71
N GLY A 408 -24.47 10.62 -22.51
CA GLY A 408 -23.44 9.81 -21.86
C GLY A 408 -22.21 10.65 -21.48
N ASP A 409 -21.25 10.02 -20.86
CA ASP A 409 -20.05 10.66 -20.32
C ASP A 409 -19.03 11.12 -21.38
N GLY A 410 -19.42 11.14 -22.65
CA GLY A 410 -18.53 11.55 -23.77
C GLY A 410 -17.42 10.56 -24.08
N THR A 411 -17.25 9.51 -23.32
CA THR A 411 -16.44 8.37 -23.70
C THR A 411 -17.27 7.46 -24.59
N TYR A 412 -17.38 7.80 -25.83
CA TYR A 412 -17.66 7.02 -27.01
C TYR A 412 -18.43 5.70 -26.81
N ILE A 413 -19.62 5.72 -26.18
CA ILE A 413 -20.37 4.49 -26.02
C ILE A 413 -21.86 4.75 -26.20
N GLU A 414 -22.39 4.26 -27.27
CA GLU A 414 -23.80 3.95 -27.35
C GLU A 414 -24.10 2.80 -26.38
N GLY A 415 -24.96 3.01 -25.45
CA GLY A 415 -25.48 1.93 -24.63
C GLY A 415 -25.24 2.07 -23.14
N GLY A 416 -25.03 3.28 -22.76
CA GLY A 416 -25.24 3.53 -21.35
C GLY A 416 -24.00 3.36 -20.51
N ASP A 417 -23.84 4.32 -19.72
CA ASP A 417 -23.15 4.22 -18.49
C ASP A 417 -23.73 3.05 -17.70
N THR A 418 -22.87 2.25 -17.09
CA THR A 418 -23.34 1.18 -16.22
C THR A 418 -23.90 1.81 -14.96
N GLY A 419 -25.20 1.72 -14.81
CA GLY A 419 -25.90 2.28 -13.69
C GLY A 419 -26.82 3.41 -14.08
N ASP A 420 -26.32 4.53 -14.48
CA ASP A 420 -27.16 5.64 -14.92
C ASP A 420 -26.44 6.60 -15.87
N SER A 421 -27.23 7.39 -16.57
CA SER A 421 -26.76 8.50 -17.38
C SER A 421 -26.65 9.78 -16.58
N VAL A 422 -26.86 9.73 -15.28
CA VAL A 422 -26.86 10.86 -14.35
C VAL A 422 -25.57 10.81 -13.55
N SER A 423 -24.79 11.88 -13.60
CA SER A 423 -23.54 11.97 -12.86
C SER A 423 -23.45 13.24 -12.04
N TYR A 424 -22.84 13.12 -10.86
CA TYR A 424 -22.51 14.22 -9.97
C TYR A 424 -21.02 14.28 -9.74
N GLY A 425 -20.25 14.70 -10.78
CA GLY A 425 -18.81 14.88 -10.69
C GLY A 425 -18.01 13.59 -10.83
N ASP A 426 -18.38 12.69 -11.75
CA ASP A 426 -17.55 11.54 -12.10
C ASP A 426 -16.16 12.01 -12.53
N GLN A 427 -15.11 11.57 -11.85
CA GLN A 427 -13.76 12.09 -12.00
C GLN A 427 -12.71 10.99 -12.02
N GLY A 428 -11.69 11.14 -12.86
CA GLY A 428 -10.65 10.13 -12.99
C GLY A 428 -9.64 10.45 -14.08
N ILE A 429 -9.07 9.40 -14.66
CA ILE A 429 -8.09 9.49 -15.75
C ILE A 429 -8.58 8.70 -16.95
N LEU A 430 -8.43 9.32 -18.11
CA LEU A 430 -8.73 8.76 -19.42
C LEU A 430 -7.43 8.60 -20.21
N PHE A 431 -7.15 7.39 -20.62
CA PHE A 431 -6.03 7.01 -21.47
C PHE A 431 -6.57 6.66 -22.86
N GLN A 432 -5.90 7.14 -23.90
CA GLN A 432 -6.33 6.93 -25.29
C GLN A 432 -5.17 6.54 -26.19
N SER A 433 -5.44 5.65 -27.13
CA SER A 433 -4.51 5.19 -28.17
C SER A 433 -3.22 4.59 -27.59
N HIS A 434 -3.32 3.36 -27.12
CA HIS A 434 -2.16 2.56 -26.74
C HIS A 434 -1.34 2.17 -27.98
N THR A 435 -0.01 2.22 -27.89
CA THR A 435 0.87 2.03 -29.07
C THR A 435 1.39 0.61 -29.23
N ASP A 436 1.35 -0.19 -28.18
CA ASP A 436 1.93 -1.53 -28.16
C ASP A 436 0.86 -2.62 -28.27
N ASP A 437 1.26 -3.77 -28.80
CA ASP A 437 0.41 -4.97 -28.91
C ASP A 437 0.34 -5.78 -27.61
N SER A 438 1.01 -5.33 -26.56
CA SER A 438 0.95 -5.86 -25.20
C SER A 438 0.61 -4.75 -24.22
N VAL A 439 -0.23 -5.05 -23.24
CA VAL A 439 -0.65 -4.07 -22.23
C VAL A 439 -0.21 -4.51 -20.86
N SER A 440 0.66 -3.74 -20.23
CA SER A 440 1.01 -3.89 -18.81
C SER A 440 0.36 -2.76 -18.02
N LEU A 441 -0.74 -3.07 -17.34
CA LEU A 441 -1.45 -2.10 -16.52
C LEU A 441 -0.96 -2.21 -15.07
N LYS A 442 -0.25 -1.19 -14.59
CA LYS A 442 0.13 -1.05 -13.17
C LYS A 442 -0.44 0.26 -12.65
N LEU A 443 -1.62 0.19 -12.07
CA LEU A 443 -2.31 1.33 -11.51
C LEU A 443 -2.13 1.36 -9.99
N ASN A 444 -1.65 2.49 -9.48
CA ASN A 444 -1.57 2.77 -8.07
C ASN A 444 -2.47 3.96 -7.73
N PHE A 445 -3.51 3.71 -6.96
CA PHE A 445 -4.39 4.74 -6.45
C PHE A 445 -4.24 4.86 -4.94
N THR A 446 -4.17 6.09 -4.47
CA THR A 446 -4.27 6.40 -3.04
C THR A 446 -5.47 7.32 -2.84
N ALA A 447 -6.41 6.92 -2.00
CA ALA A 447 -7.54 7.74 -1.62
C ALA A 447 -7.48 8.05 -0.12
N TYR A 448 -7.73 9.31 0.25
CA TYR A 448 -7.88 9.76 1.65
C TYR A 448 -9.32 10.19 1.90
N PHE A 449 -9.84 9.82 3.06
CA PHE A 449 -11.16 10.17 3.55
C PHE A 449 -11.00 11.10 4.75
N LEU A 450 -11.30 12.38 4.56
CA LEU A 450 -10.81 13.47 5.39
C LEU A 450 -11.94 14.39 5.85
N PRO A 451 -11.67 15.30 6.81
CA PRO A 451 -12.63 16.32 7.20
C PRO A 451 -13.14 17.11 6.00
N GLY A 452 -14.41 17.52 6.08
CA GLY A 452 -15.05 18.29 5.03
C GLY A 452 -14.52 19.71 4.88
N ASN A 453 -14.85 20.33 3.73
CA ASN A 453 -14.53 21.73 3.41
C ASN A 453 -13.05 22.07 3.39
N LEU A 454 -12.21 21.15 2.92
CA LEU A 454 -10.80 21.39 2.70
C LEU A 454 -10.56 22.38 1.57
N ALA A 455 -9.51 23.19 1.69
CA ALA A 455 -9.06 24.07 0.62
C ALA A 455 -8.21 23.33 -0.41
N GLN A 456 -8.04 23.89 -1.61
CA GLN A 456 -7.13 23.35 -2.63
C GLN A 456 -5.71 23.16 -2.10
N SER A 457 -5.21 24.09 -1.28
CA SER A 457 -3.88 23.98 -0.68
C SER A 457 -3.67 22.73 0.18
N GLU A 458 -4.74 22.19 0.78
CA GLU A 458 -4.67 20.91 1.48
C GLU A 458 -4.55 19.74 0.48
N GLY A 459 -5.20 19.83 -0.68
CA GLY A 459 -5.00 18.86 -1.77
C GLY A 459 -3.56 18.86 -2.30
N GLU A 460 -2.96 20.04 -2.51
CA GLU A 460 -1.56 20.19 -2.90
C GLU A 460 -0.61 19.60 -1.86
N LYS A 461 -0.89 19.81 -0.58
CA LYS A 461 -0.13 19.26 0.54
C LYS A 461 -0.21 17.73 0.61
N LEU A 462 -1.41 17.18 0.45
CA LEU A 462 -1.63 15.72 0.39
C LEU A 462 -0.91 15.09 -0.80
N ALA A 463 -0.99 15.71 -1.97
CA ALA A 463 -0.26 15.26 -3.16
C ALA A 463 1.25 15.25 -2.90
N TYR A 464 1.79 16.32 -2.28
CA TYR A 464 3.19 16.38 -1.89
C TYR A 464 3.58 15.20 -0.97
N TRP A 465 2.74 14.82 0.00
CA TRP A 465 3.04 13.70 0.91
C TRP A 465 3.04 12.36 0.19
N VAL A 466 2.08 12.11 -0.68
CA VAL A 466 2.01 10.88 -1.48
C VAL A 466 3.22 10.76 -2.41
N GLU A 467 3.59 11.86 -3.07
CA GLU A 467 4.73 11.92 -4.00
C GLU A 467 6.10 11.91 -3.29
N ASN A 468 6.15 12.30 -2.02
CA ASN A 468 7.35 12.37 -1.20
C ASN A 468 7.08 11.72 0.18
N PRO A 469 6.90 10.40 0.22
CA PRO A 469 6.65 9.71 1.49
C PRO A 469 7.78 9.94 2.48
N VAL A 470 7.48 9.85 3.76
CA VAL A 470 8.50 10.02 4.80
C VAL A 470 9.68 9.09 4.60
N SER A 471 10.86 9.60 4.90
CA SER A 471 12.09 8.83 4.97
C SER A 471 12.31 8.29 6.38
N ILE A 472 12.97 7.14 6.48
CA ILE A 472 13.12 6.44 7.74
C ILE A 472 14.58 6.04 7.94
N SER A 473 15.04 6.15 9.18
CA SER A 473 16.28 5.53 9.63
C SER A 473 16.07 4.88 10.99
N SER A 474 16.84 3.84 11.28
CA SER A 474 16.77 3.17 12.57
C SER A 474 18.15 3.03 13.22
N GLN A 475 18.16 3.00 14.56
CA GLN A 475 19.35 2.79 15.35
C GLN A 475 19.05 1.91 16.56
N ALA A 476 19.78 0.82 16.72
CA ALA A 476 19.71 0.00 17.93
C ALA A 476 20.50 0.64 19.08
N GLU A 477 19.89 0.73 20.24
CA GLU A 477 20.46 1.36 21.41
C GLU A 477 20.37 0.46 22.64
N SER A 478 21.43 0.43 23.45
CA SER A 478 21.45 -0.30 24.73
C SER A 478 21.10 0.62 25.89
N TYR A 479 20.42 0.09 26.90
CA TYR A 479 20.19 0.80 28.15
C TYR A 479 21.52 1.15 28.81
N SER A 480 21.78 2.43 29.05
CA SER A 480 23.00 2.90 29.69
C SER A 480 22.68 3.61 30.99
N THR A 481 22.77 2.91 32.11
CA THR A 481 23.19 3.58 33.34
C THR A 481 24.72 3.68 33.31
N GLN A 482 25.31 4.75 33.81
CA GLN A 482 26.78 4.93 33.86
C GLN A 482 27.54 3.84 34.66
N ALA A 483 26.88 2.77 35.02
CA ALA A 483 27.44 1.66 35.76
C ALA A 483 26.76 0.36 35.37
N VAL A 484 26.98 -0.17 34.22
CA VAL A 484 27.07 -1.60 33.88
C VAL A 484 27.05 -1.76 32.36
N LEU A 485 28.21 -1.80 31.76
CA LEU A 485 28.43 -2.50 30.50
C LEU A 485 28.16 -4.00 30.74
N LYS A 486 27.00 -4.45 30.42
CA LYS A 486 26.74 -5.84 30.14
C LYS A 486 25.83 -5.92 28.92
N ASN A 487 26.43 -5.80 27.75
CA ASN A 487 25.82 -6.27 26.52
C ASN A 487 25.53 -7.76 26.69
N ILE A 488 24.27 -8.12 26.85
CA ILE A 488 23.86 -9.50 26.66
C ILE A 488 22.73 -9.48 25.62
N VAL A 489 23.08 -9.25 24.35
CA VAL A 489 22.57 -10.14 23.34
C VAL A 489 23.30 -11.45 23.63
N GLU A 490 22.64 -12.44 24.23
CA GLU A 490 23.25 -13.78 24.30
C GLU A 490 23.62 -14.14 22.87
N PRO A 491 24.90 -14.32 22.58
CA PRO A 491 25.31 -14.71 21.24
C PRO A 491 24.58 -16.02 20.92
N PRO A 492 24.24 -16.24 19.65
CA PRO A 492 23.62 -17.49 19.24
C PRO A 492 24.39 -18.67 19.84
N LYS A 493 23.71 -19.62 20.42
CA LYS A 493 24.37 -20.76 21.13
C LYS A 493 25.18 -21.65 20.19
N ASN A 494 24.86 -21.61 18.88
CA ASN A 494 25.49 -22.46 17.87
C ASN A 494 25.80 -21.66 16.60
N TYR A 495 26.78 -22.13 15.84
CA TYR A 495 26.97 -21.70 14.45
C TYR A 495 25.75 -22.12 13.62
N LYS A 496 25.18 -21.22 12.85
CA LYS A 496 24.02 -21.51 12.00
C LYS A 496 24.12 -20.76 10.68
N LEU A 497 23.84 -21.43 9.59
CA LEU A 497 23.61 -20.83 8.29
C LEU A 497 22.11 -20.85 8.02
N TYR A 498 21.53 -19.70 7.73
CA TYR A 498 20.12 -19.58 7.40
C TYR A 498 19.91 -19.73 5.91
N GLN A 499 18.68 -20.00 5.49
CA GLN A 499 18.29 -19.94 4.09
C GLN A 499 18.41 -18.50 3.60
N ASN A 500 18.97 -18.31 2.41
CA ASN A 500 19.02 -16.99 1.79
C ASN A 500 17.60 -16.51 1.44
N TYR A 501 17.41 -15.21 1.48
CA TYR A 501 16.12 -14.61 1.11
C TYR A 501 16.33 -13.31 0.32
N PRO A 502 15.52 -13.11 -0.76
CA PRO A 502 14.57 -14.07 -1.35
C PRO A 502 15.27 -15.29 -1.97
N ASN A 503 14.55 -16.42 -2.12
CA ASN A 503 15.00 -17.60 -2.84
C ASN A 503 13.78 -18.36 -3.41
N PRO A 504 13.54 -18.35 -4.73
CA PRO A 504 14.38 -17.76 -5.78
C PRO A 504 14.50 -16.23 -5.69
N PHE A 505 15.57 -15.67 -6.28
CA PHE A 505 15.78 -14.22 -6.32
C PHE A 505 16.12 -13.74 -7.74
N ASN A 506 15.78 -12.49 -8.03
CA ASN A 506 16.07 -11.85 -9.32
C ASN A 506 17.31 -10.94 -9.24
N ASN A 507 17.22 -9.82 -8.51
CA ASN A 507 18.32 -8.84 -8.48
C ASN A 507 19.33 -9.08 -7.37
N SER A 508 18.90 -9.50 -6.19
CA SER A 508 19.78 -9.78 -5.07
C SER A 508 19.10 -10.62 -4.00
N THR A 509 19.91 -11.27 -3.18
CA THR A 509 19.46 -12.03 -2.02
C THR A 509 20.35 -11.74 -0.82
N VAL A 510 19.82 -11.92 0.38
CA VAL A 510 20.57 -11.83 1.64
C VAL A 510 20.83 -13.22 2.19
N ILE A 511 22.08 -13.48 2.53
CA ILE A 511 22.51 -14.71 3.19
C ILE A 511 22.84 -14.36 4.63
N SER A 512 22.17 -15.02 5.57
CA SER A 512 22.35 -14.77 7.00
C SER A 512 23.08 -15.94 7.67
N PHE A 513 23.93 -15.63 8.65
CA PHE A 513 24.58 -16.64 9.48
C PHE A 513 24.77 -16.15 10.91
N ALA A 514 24.86 -17.09 11.85
CA ALA A 514 24.99 -16.84 13.28
C ALA A 514 26.32 -17.36 13.82
N LEU A 515 26.95 -16.55 14.70
CA LEU A 515 28.21 -16.88 15.37
C LEU A 515 28.04 -16.79 16.90
N PRO A 516 28.36 -17.86 17.65
CA PRO A 516 28.31 -17.83 19.12
C PRO A 516 29.44 -17.03 19.77
N GLU A 517 30.53 -16.79 19.04
CA GLU A 517 31.71 -16.06 19.51
C GLU A 517 32.37 -15.28 18.38
N ASN A 518 33.24 -14.31 18.71
CA ASN A 518 34.03 -13.59 17.70
C ASN A 518 34.92 -14.56 16.96
N GLN A 519 34.73 -14.70 15.65
CA GLN A 519 35.42 -15.72 14.87
C GLN A 519 35.59 -15.32 13.41
N LYS A 520 36.70 -15.76 12.82
CA LYS A 520 36.86 -15.65 11.36
C LYS A 520 35.91 -16.59 10.66
N ALA A 521 35.16 -16.05 9.70
CA ALA A 521 34.21 -16.79 8.89
C ALA A 521 34.41 -16.50 7.40
N THR A 522 34.10 -17.48 6.57
CA THR A 522 34.07 -17.32 5.12
C THR A 522 32.71 -17.69 4.58
N LEU A 523 32.24 -16.91 3.59
CA LEU A 523 31.03 -17.19 2.85
C LEU A 523 31.34 -17.15 1.36
N LYS A 524 31.10 -18.26 0.67
CA LYS A 524 31.40 -18.43 -0.76
C LYS A 524 30.17 -18.91 -1.51
N ILE A 525 30.05 -18.48 -2.76
CA ILE A 525 29.03 -18.94 -3.72
C ILE A 525 29.72 -19.91 -4.69
N TYR A 526 29.01 -20.98 -5.01
CA TYR A 526 29.44 -22.00 -5.96
C TYR A 526 28.38 -22.21 -7.04
N ASP A 527 28.82 -22.53 -8.26
CA ASP A 527 27.95 -23.02 -9.32
C ASP A 527 27.54 -24.49 -9.10
N ASN A 528 26.68 -25.01 -9.96
CA ASN A 528 26.21 -26.40 -9.92
C ASN A 528 27.32 -27.44 -10.18
N ASN A 529 28.51 -27.03 -10.67
CA ASN A 529 29.67 -27.86 -10.88
C ASN A 529 30.66 -27.78 -9.71
N GLY A 530 30.32 -27.05 -8.65
CA GLY A 530 31.20 -26.86 -7.48
C GLY A 530 32.35 -25.86 -7.69
N ARG A 531 32.29 -25.03 -8.75
CA ARG A 531 33.28 -23.98 -8.98
C ARG A 531 32.89 -22.74 -8.18
N VAL A 532 33.88 -22.09 -7.56
CA VAL A 532 33.67 -20.84 -6.86
C VAL A 532 33.25 -19.75 -7.86
N VAL A 533 32.12 -19.13 -7.60
CA VAL A 533 31.57 -17.98 -8.35
C VAL A 533 32.08 -16.67 -7.75
N THR A 534 31.96 -16.53 -6.43
CA THR A 534 32.44 -15.36 -5.68
C THR A 534 32.65 -15.70 -4.20
N GLN A 535 33.51 -14.93 -3.54
CA GLN A 535 33.69 -14.96 -2.09
C GLN A 535 33.10 -13.72 -1.46
N LEU A 536 31.92 -13.85 -0.85
CA LEU A 536 31.18 -12.73 -0.26
C LEU A 536 31.76 -12.24 1.07
N ALA A 537 32.40 -13.13 1.82
CA ALA A 537 33.01 -12.78 3.09
C ALA A 537 34.25 -13.66 3.39
N ASN A 538 35.27 -13.07 4.02
CA ASN A 538 36.45 -13.75 4.57
C ASN A 538 37.09 -12.87 5.66
N ASP A 539 36.36 -12.65 6.74
CA ASP A 539 36.74 -11.68 7.76
C ASP A 539 36.44 -12.19 9.18
N VAL A 540 36.86 -11.44 10.18
CA VAL A 540 36.56 -11.69 11.58
C VAL A 540 35.24 -10.95 11.92
N PHE A 541 34.23 -11.74 12.23
CA PHE A 541 32.93 -11.26 12.65
C PHE A 541 32.79 -11.35 14.17
N LYS A 542 32.05 -10.41 14.76
CA LYS A 542 31.68 -10.47 16.18
C LYS A 542 30.66 -11.59 16.42
N ALA A 543 30.52 -12.03 17.68
CA ALA A 543 29.39 -12.88 18.06
C ALA A 543 28.07 -12.19 17.73
N GLY A 544 27.12 -12.93 17.14
CA GLY A 544 25.83 -12.40 16.70
C GLY A 544 25.37 -12.98 15.37
N VAL A 545 24.30 -12.41 14.82
CA VAL A 545 23.77 -12.73 13.50
C VAL A 545 24.28 -11.70 12.49
N HIS A 546 24.74 -12.18 11.33
CA HIS A 546 25.30 -11.37 10.25
C HIS A 546 24.55 -11.60 8.96
N HIS A 547 24.44 -10.55 8.15
CA HIS A 547 23.70 -10.52 6.89
C HIS A 547 24.63 -10.06 5.77
N ILE A 548 24.77 -10.85 4.73
CA ILE A 548 25.61 -10.55 3.56
C ILE A 548 24.76 -10.61 2.30
N ARG A 549 24.75 -9.53 1.55
CA ARG A 549 24.03 -9.44 0.28
C ARG A 549 24.84 -10.03 -0.86
N TRP A 550 24.18 -10.78 -1.74
CA TRP A 550 24.69 -11.18 -3.04
C TRP A 550 23.74 -10.70 -4.14
N ASP A 551 24.29 -10.03 -5.14
CA ASP A 551 23.57 -9.43 -6.27
C ASP A 551 23.63 -10.29 -7.55
N GLY A 552 24.03 -11.55 -7.44
CA GLY A 552 24.16 -12.45 -8.59
C GLY A 552 25.33 -12.11 -9.50
N THR A 553 26.44 -11.58 -8.96
CA THR A 553 27.68 -11.31 -9.72
C THR A 553 28.83 -12.24 -9.30
N ASP A 554 29.80 -12.40 -10.21
CA ASP A 554 31.08 -13.09 -9.92
C ASP A 554 32.12 -12.12 -9.31
N ASP A 555 33.31 -12.62 -8.97
CA ASP A 555 34.45 -11.85 -8.42
C ASP A 555 34.91 -10.68 -9.33
N ARG A 556 34.43 -10.64 -10.58
CA ARG A 556 34.73 -9.58 -11.54
C ARG A 556 33.54 -8.64 -11.77
N ASN A 557 32.54 -8.67 -10.88
CA ASN A 557 31.28 -7.92 -10.99
C ASN A 557 30.49 -8.21 -12.28
N ARG A 558 30.64 -9.38 -12.87
CA ARG A 558 29.87 -9.79 -14.04
C ARG A 558 28.67 -10.60 -13.60
N SER A 559 27.51 -10.29 -14.17
CA SER A 559 26.28 -11.04 -13.92
C SER A 559 26.44 -12.51 -14.29
N VAL A 560 26.04 -13.40 -13.40
CA VAL A 560 25.99 -14.84 -13.66
C VAL A 560 24.63 -15.26 -14.19
N ALA A 561 24.56 -16.40 -14.88
CA ALA A 561 23.33 -16.88 -15.51
C ALA A 561 22.26 -17.28 -14.49
N SER A 562 20.99 -17.25 -14.89
CA SER A 562 19.92 -17.89 -14.11
C SER A 562 20.24 -19.36 -13.86
N GLY A 563 19.96 -19.84 -12.65
CA GLY A 563 20.24 -21.23 -12.32
C GLY A 563 20.35 -21.50 -10.83
N VAL A 564 20.71 -22.75 -10.53
CA VAL A 564 20.93 -23.21 -9.17
C VAL A 564 22.39 -22.96 -8.76
N TYR A 565 22.55 -22.34 -7.62
CA TYR A 565 23.83 -22.09 -6.96
C TYR A 565 23.81 -22.65 -5.54
N PHE A 566 25.00 -22.76 -4.95
CA PHE A 566 25.18 -23.17 -3.56
C PHE A 566 26.01 -22.13 -2.84
N TYR A 567 25.74 -21.91 -1.57
CA TYR A 567 26.60 -21.10 -0.72
C TYR A 567 27.08 -21.88 0.49
N GLU A 568 28.36 -21.74 0.77
CA GLU A 568 29.03 -22.38 1.87
C GLU A 568 29.47 -21.34 2.90
N PHE A 569 29.01 -21.53 4.12
CA PHE A 569 29.48 -20.82 5.30
C PHE A 569 30.45 -21.71 6.06
N ARG A 570 31.66 -21.26 6.25
CA ARG A 570 32.70 -22.00 6.96
C ARG A 570 33.29 -21.20 8.10
N VAL A 571 33.36 -21.84 9.28
CA VAL A 571 33.90 -21.28 10.53
C VAL A 571 34.65 -22.39 11.25
N LYS A 572 35.96 -22.20 11.53
CA LYS A 572 36.81 -23.27 12.11
C LYS A 572 36.66 -24.56 11.30
N ASP A 573 36.32 -25.65 11.97
CA ASP A 573 36.11 -26.98 11.38
C ASP A 573 34.64 -27.20 10.95
N ASN A 574 33.76 -26.22 11.19
CA ASN A 574 32.36 -26.31 10.82
C ASN A 574 32.14 -25.74 9.42
N SER A 575 31.42 -26.49 8.61
CA SER A 575 30.93 -26.05 7.30
C SER A 575 29.45 -26.36 7.16
N SER A 576 28.71 -25.39 6.61
CA SER A 576 27.29 -25.55 6.27
C SER A 576 27.05 -25.05 4.85
N VAL A 577 26.29 -25.81 4.08
CA VAL A 577 25.98 -25.50 2.69
C VAL A 577 24.46 -25.45 2.49
N LYS A 578 24.00 -24.47 1.72
CA LYS A 578 22.59 -24.35 1.31
C LYS A 578 22.49 -24.02 -0.17
N LYS A 579 21.33 -24.28 -0.74
CA LYS A 579 20.98 -24.03 -2.14
C LYS A 579 20.27 -22.68 -2.27
N LEU A 580 20.56 -21.98 -3.36
CA LEU A 580 19.82 -20.79 -3.79
C LEU A 580 19.53 -20.86 -5.30
N ILE A 581 18.52 -20.13 -5.75
CA ILE A 581 18.05 -20.12 -7.14
C ILE A 581 18.04 -18.66 -7.59
N LEU A 582 18.78 -18.39 -8.67
CA LEU A 582 18.77 -17.08 -9.34
C LEU A 582 17.88 -17.18 -10.57
N LEU A 583 16.93 -16.26 -10.69
CA LEU A 583 16.07 -16.07 -11.85
C LEU A 583 16.34 -14.67 -12.42
N ARG A 584 16.61 -14.57 -13.69
CA ARG A 584 16.78 -13.29 -14.40
C ARG A 584 16.00 -13.31 -15.69
#